data_bc00d49d5b4c3a4bdbccfc184f610ef8
#
_entry.id   bc00d49d5b4c3a4bdbccfc184f610ef8
#
_cell.length_a   1.000
_cell.length_b   1.000
_cell.length_c   1.000
_cell.angle_alpha   90.00
_cell.angle_beta   90.00
_cell.angle_gamma   90.00
#
_symmetry.space_group_name_H-M   'P 1'
#
loop_
_entity.id
_entity.type
_entity.pdbx_description
1 polymer ?
#
loop_
_entity_poly.entity_id
_entity_poly.type
_entity_poly.pdbx_seq_one_letter_code
_entity_poly.pdbx_strand_id
1 'polypeptide(L)'
;MEYGFTGLNNSRQSAVDQERMSIVASHMYEQYNNYQNANLIANGIFDSIYDNMKILTDYFRQTFSARGIPSDDIYCLQDDVTKSLLMSIMWHKIGFTMIFNDKPQVLENSVKSQRTIYSRIVATKGDCIKAINENPDSLTEKIRNMEVASLYVPAQRSMPCELRTIHLINEIHPVSISIENANKEFLLKVIEYVCGGGYVHWQSTYL
;
A
#
# COMPACT_ATOMS: atom_id res chain seq x y z
N MET A 1 14.30 -53.07 -40.86
CA MET A 1 13.06 -52.29 -40.93
C MET A 1 12.72 -51.83 -39.52
N GLU A 2 13.31 -50.72 -39.12
CA GLU A 2 13.00 -50.06 -37.85
C GLU A 2 13.02 -48.54 -38.08
N TYR A 3 12.02 -48.02 -38.77
CA TYR A 3 11.80 -46.58 -38.92
C TYR A 3 10.31 -46.28 -38.75
N GLY A 4 9.85 -46.17 -37.53
CA GLY A 4 8.44 -45.84 -37.35
C GLY A 4 8.04 -45.30 -35.97
N PHE A 5 8.89 -45.36 -34.97
CA PHE A 5 8.47 -44.99 -33.58
C PHE A 5 9.01 -43.69 -33.04
N THR A 6 10.05 -43.11 -33.63
CA THR A 6 10.67 -41.85 -33.12
C THR A 6 9.87 -40.61 -33.44
N GLY A 7 9.14 -40.56 -34.54
CA GLY A 7 8.35 -39.39 -34.93
C GLY A 7 7.08 -39.17 -34.10
N LEU A 8 6.43 -40.22 -33.67
CA LEU A 8 5.20 -40.16 -32.86
C LEU A 8 5.49 -39.72 -31.39
N ASN A 9 6.64 -40.15 -30.86
CA ASN A 9 7.03 -39.70 -29.51
C ASN A 9 7.42 -38.23 -29.49
N ASN A 10 8.09 -37.70 -30.50
CA ASN A 10 8.45 -36.30 -30.59
C ASN A 10 7.22 -35.41 -30.74
N SER A 11 6.20 -35.83 -31.50
CA SER A 11 4.96 -35.04 -31.66
C SER A 11 4.12 -35.02 -30.37
N ARG A 12 4.04 -36.14 -29.65
CA ARG A 12 3.36 -36.21 -28.35
C ARG A 12 4.09 -35.37 -27.28
N GLN A 13 5.41 -35.45 -27.23
CA GLN A 13 6.21 -34.64 -26.31
C GLN A 13 6.03 -33.13 -26.60
N SER A 14 6.06 -32.74 -27.88
CA SER A 14 5.82 -31.36 -28.30
C SER A 14 4.42 -30.87 -27.90
N ALA A 15 3.39 -31.72 -28.02
CA ALA A 15 2.03 -31.34 -27.59
C ALA A 15 1.92 -31.16 -26.07
N VAL A 16 2.56 -32.05 -25.29
CA VAL A 16 2.61 -31.92 -23.82
C VAL A 16 3.37 -30.68 -23.39
N ASP A 17 4.46 -30.33 -24.06
CA ASP A 17 5.25 -29.16 -23.77
C ASP A 17 4.48 -27.89 -24.13
N GLN A 18 3.73 -27.88 -25.23
CA GLN A 18 2.83 -26.76 -25.60
C GLN A 18 1.70 -26.58 -24.56
N GLU A 19 1.10 -27.64 -24.09
CA GLU A 19 0.07 -27.59 -23.04
C GLU A 19 0.64 -26.99 -21.73
N ARG A 20 1.82 -27.46 -21.32
CA ARG A 20 2.52 -26.92 -20.15
C ARG A 20 2.82 -25.43 -20.29
N MET A 21 3.31 -25.00 -21.45
CA MET A 21 3.59 -23.59 -21.71
C MET A 21 2.31 -22.75 -21.75
N SER A 22 1.20 -23.29 -22.24
CA SER A 22 -0.10 -22.64 -22.20
C SER A 22 -0.59 -22.40 -20.77
N ILE A 23 -0.40 -23.38 -19.88
CA ILE A 23 -0.73 -23.23 -18.44
C ILE A 23 0.13 -22.14 -17.80
N VAL A 24 1.44 -22.14 -18.07
CA VAL A 24 2.35 -21.11 -17.56
C VAL A 24 1.96 -19.72 -18.08
N ALA A 25 1.68 -19.60 -19.37
CA ALA A 25 1.26 -18.34 -19.97
C ALA A 25 -0.06 -17.83 -19.37
N SER A 26 -1.03 -18.70 -19.13
CA SER A 26 -2.30 -18.35 -18.48
C SER A 26 -2.09 -17.85 -17.05
N HIS A 27 -1.21 -18.52 -16.30
CA HIS A 27 -0.87 -18.09 -14.94
C HIS A 27 -0.14 -16.73 -14.92
N MET A 28 0.81 -16.51 -15.83
CA MET A 28 1.50 -15.22 -15.97
C MET A 28 0.51 -14.10 -16.34
N TYR A 29 -0.43 -14.38 -17.22
CA TYR A 29 -1.48 -13.42 -17.60
C TYR A 29 -2.37 -13.08 -16.41
N GLU A 30 -2.79 -14.05 -15.61
CA GLU A 30 -3.54 -13.83 -14.39
C GLU A 30 -2.76 -12.97 -13.37
N GLN A 31 -1.49 -13.28 -13.16
CA GLN A 31 -0.62 -12.49 -12.28
C GLN A 31 -0.49 -11.04 -12.77
N TYR A 32 -0.33 -10.83 -14.06
CA TYR A 32 -0.26 -9.50 -14.65
C TYR A 32 -1.56 -8.72 -14.44
N ASN A 33 -2.71 -9.34 -14.69
CA ASN A 33 -4.02 -8.70 -14.47
C ASN A 33 -4.25 -8.36 -13.00
N ASN A 34 -3.86 -9.24 -12.09
CA ASN A 34 -3.95 -8.99 -10.65
C ASN A 34 -3.06 -7.82 -10.24
N TYR A 35 -1.86 -7.73 -10.78
CA TYR A 35 -0.96 -6.59 -10.57
C TYR A 35 -1.59 -5.28 -11.07
N GLN A 36 -2.13 -5.25 -12.28
CA GLN A 36 -2.79 -4.05 -12.83
C GLN A 36 -3.99 -3.63 -11.98
N ASN A 37 -4.83 -4.59 -11.58
CA ASN A 37 -6.00 -4.31 -10.75
C ASN A 37 -5.62 -3.76 -9.37
N ALA A 38 -4.61 -4.34 -8.72
CA ALA A 38 -4.12 -3.85 -7.43
C ALA A 38 -3.60 -2.42 -7.54
N ASN A 39 -2.88 -2.10 -8.62
CA ASN A 39 -2.37 -0.76 -8.86
C ASN A 39 -3.49 0.25 -9.10
N LEU A 40 -4.52 -0.11 -9.86
CA LEU A 40 -5.69 0.74 -10.07
C LEU A 40 -6.43 1.02 -8.74
N ILE A 41 -6.63 -0.01 -7.91
CA ILE A 41 -7.26 0.15 -6.60
C ILE A 41 -6.39 1.03 -5.70
N ALA A 42 -5.09 0.78 -5.66
CA ALA A 42 -4.16 1.54 -4.83
C ALA A 42 -4.08 3.01 -5.24
N ASN A 43 -4.04 3.31 -6.54
CA ASN A 43 -4.10 4.70 -7.04
C ASN A 43 -5.40 5.38 -6.58
N GLY A 44 -6.55 4.74 -6.73
CA GLY A 44 -7.83 5.32 -6.29
C GLY A 44 -7.89 5.58 -4.78
N ILE A 45 -7.34 4.68 -3.96
CA ILE A 45 -7.22 4.89 -2.50
C ILE A 45 -6.27 6.06 -2.22
N PHE A 46 -5.14 6.12 -2.90
CA PHE A 46 -4.11 7.14 -2.71
C PHE A 46 -4.62 8.55 -3.04
N ASP A 47 -5.30 8.70 -4.17
CA ASP A 47 -5.93 9.96 -4.58
C ASP A 47 -7.00 10.39 -3.55
N SER A 48 -7.80 9.43 -3.08
CA SER A 48 -8.80 9.68 -2.04
C SER A 48 -8.19 10.05 -0.67
N ILE A 49 -7.00 9.51 -0.33
CA ILE A 49 -6.24 9.95 0.85
C ILE A 49 -5.89 11.43 0.71
N TYR A 50 -5.39 11.86 -0.46
CA TYR A 50 -5.05 13.26 -0.70
C TYR A 50 -6.26 14.19 -0.57
N ASP A 51 -7.40 13.82 -1.12
CA ASP A 51 -8.63 14.60 -0.98
C ASP A 51 -9.07 14.73 0.49
N ASN A 52 -9.00 13.65 1.25
CA ASN A 52 -9.28 13.70 2.69
C ASN A 52 -8.23 14.53 3.47
N MET A 53 -6.96 14.49 3.07
CA MET A 53 -5.91 15.33 3.65
C MET A 53 -6.21 16.82 3.47
N LYS A 54 -6.69 17.24 2.29
CA LYS A 54 -7.12 18.64 2.05
C LYS A 54 -8.22 19.05 3.00
N ILE A 55 -9.27 18.23 3.12
CA ILE A 55 -10.40 18.50 4.03
C ILE A 55 -9.93 18.63 5.48
N LEU A 56 -9.09 17.70 5.94
CA LEU A 56 -8.57 17.74 7.31
C LEU A 56 -7.61 18.91 7.54
N THR A 57 -6.80 19.27 6.56
CA THR A 57 -5.93 20.45 6.61
C THR A 57 -6.74 21.72 6.83
N ASP A 58 -7.81 21.90 6.08
CA ASP A 58 -8.70 23.05 6.22
C ASP A 58 -9.42 23.06 7.59
N TYR A 59 -9.86 21.90 8.05
CA TYR A 59 -10.44 21.76 9.40
C TYR A 59 -9.46 22.14 10.50
N PHE A 60 -8.21 21.67 10.43
CA PHE A 60 -7.17 22.02 11.41
C PHE A 60 -6.83 23.50 11.36
N ARG A 61 -6.68 24.09 10.17
CA ARG A 61 -6.44 25.53 10.02
C ARG A 61 -7.54 26.37 10.69
N GLN A 62 -8.78 26.05 10.41
CA GLN A 62 -9.93 26.75 11.01
C GLN A 62 -9.95 26.60 12.54
N THR A 63 -9.73 25.37 13.02
CA THR A 63 -9.75 25.07 14.45
C THR A 63 -8.65 25.79 15.21
N PHE A 64 -7.42 25.82 14.66
CA PHE A 64 -6.28 26.49 15.29
C PHE A 64 -6.43 28.02 15.23
N SER A 65 -6.82 28.56 14.07
CA SER A 65 -7.06 30.01 13.92
C SER A 65 -8.14 30.52 14.86
N ALA A 66 -9.23 29.76 15.07
CA ALA A 66 -10.27 30.09 16.03
C ALA A 66 -9.77 30.15 17.49
N ARG A 67 -8.64 29.50 17.78
CA ARG A 67 -7.98 29.55 19.11
C ARG A 67 -6.80 30.52 19.16
N GLY A 68 -6.60 31.32 18.11
CA GLY A 68 -5.48 32.27 18.02
C GLY A 68 -4.11 31.63 17.82
N ILE A 69 -4.08 30.38 17.36
CA ILE A 69 -2.83 29.65 17.07
C ILE A 69 -2.49 29.84 15.59
N PRO A 70 -1.23 30.21 15.23
CA PRO A 70 -0.79 30.31 13.85
C PRO A 70 -1.02 28.98 13.08
N SER A 71 -1.51 29.07 11.86
CA SER A 71 -1.86 27.92 11.05
C SER A 71 -1.06 27.80 9.74
N ASP A 72 -0.01 28.61 9.58
CA ASP A 72 0.80 28.64 8.35
C ASP A 72 1.54 27.32 8.11
N ASP A 73 1.91 26.61 9.19
CA ASP A 73 2.57 25.31 9.13
C ASP A 73 1.60 24.11 8.96
N ILE A 74 0.31 24.41 8.69
CA ILE A 74 -0.69 23.37 8.42
C ILE A 74 -0.99 23.37 6.93
N TYR A 75 -0.47 22.36 6.22
CA TYR A 75 -0.63 22.23 4.77
C TYR A 75 -0.55 20.77 4.32
N CYS A 76 -0.99 20.51 3.10
CA CYS A 76 -0.73 19.25 2.42
C CYS A 76 -0.14 19.50 1.03
N LEU A 77 0.70 18.57 0.59
CA LEU A 77 1.38 18.59 -0.70
C LEU A 77 1.23 17.21 -1.36
N GLN A 78 1.23 17.22 -2.69
CA GLN A 78 1.31 16.02 -3.52
C GLN A 78 2.51 16.17 -4.44
N ASP A 79 3.28 15.11 -4.58
CA ASP A 79 4.34 14.98 -5.57
C ASP A 79 3.98 13.82 -6.51
N ASP A 80 3.60 14.17 -7.73
CA ASP A 80 3.17 13.21 -8.75
C ASP A 80 4.34 12.39 -9.30
N VAL A 81 5.56 12.91 -9.22
CA VAL A 81 6.76 12.23 -9.71
C VAL A 81 7.12 11.06 -8.80
N THR A 82 7.17 11.32 -7.51
CA THR A 82 7.52 10.30 -6.50
C THR A 82 6.32 9.50 -6.03
N LYS A 83 5.10 9.83 -6.50
CA LYS A 83 3.84 9.26 -5.99
C LYS A 83 3.80 9.32 -4.46
N SER A 84 4.00 10.51 -3.94
CA SER A 84 4.06 10.76 -2.51
C SER A 84 3.19 11.93 -2.10
N LEU A 85 2.63 11.85 -0.88
CA LEU A 85 1.84 12.89 -0.24
C LEU A 85 2.53 13.30 1.06
N LEU A 86 2.39 14.56 1.41
CA LEU A 86 2.85 15.11 2.69
C LEU A 86 1.75 15.92 3.33
N MET A 87 1.46 15.65 4.59
CA MET A 87 0.63 16.47 5.45
C MET A 87 1.48 17.02 6.59
N SER A 88 1.48 18.34 6.76
CA SER A 88 2.10 19.02 7.89
C SER A 88 1.00 19.55 8.83
N ILE A 89 1.14 19.24 10.11
CA ILE A 89 0.28 19.75 11.17
C ILE A 89 1.21 20.28 12.24
N MET A 90 1.51 21.56 12.19
CA MET A 90 2.52 22.23 13.04
C MET A 90 3.89 21.53 12.88
N TRP A 91 4.45 20.94 13.95
CA TRP A 91 5.73 20.23 13.95
C TRP A 91 5.62 18.75 13.51
N HIS A 92 4.40 18.23 13.30
CA HIS A 92 4.21 16.87 12.84
C HIS A 92 4.15 16.83 11.32
N LYS A 93 4.95 15.96 10.72
CA LYS A 93 4.92 15.64 9.29
C LYS A 93 4.53 14.19 9.11
N ILE A 94 3.57 13.96 8.24
CA ILE A 94 3.03 12.64 7.91
C ILE A 94 3.12 12.49 6.40
N GLY A 95 3.88 11.51 5.96
CA GLY A 95 4.00 11.20 4.55
C GLY A 95 3.24 9.94 4.18
N PHE A 96 2.80 9.86 2.92
CA PHE A 96 2.29 8.64 2.30
C PHE A 96 3.00 8.45 0.98
N THR A 97 3.41 7.22 0.69
CA THR A 97 4.01 6.88 -0.60
C THR A 97 3.53 5.53 -1.08
N MET A 98 3.38 5.39 -2.39
CA MET A 98 3.01 4.12 -2.99
C MET A 98 4.27 3.31 -3.31
N ILE A 99 4.24 2.05 -2.93
CA ILE A 99 5.27 1.09 -3.31
C ILE A 99 4.61 0.03 -4.18
N PHE A 100 5.02 0.00 -5.45
CA PHE A 100 4.64 -1.03 -6.39
C PHE A 100 5.64 -2.18 -6.25
N ASN A 101 5.14 -3.36 -5.95
CA ASN A 101 6.00 -4.53 -5.91
C ASN A 101 6.13 -5.09 -7.33
N ASP A 102 7.35 -5.22 -7.84
CA ASP A 102 7.63 -5.85 -9.13
C ASP A 102 7.27 -7.35 -9.14
N LYS A 103 7.15 -7.93 -7.95
CA LYS A 103 6.78 -9.34 -7.76
C LYS A 103 5.67 -9.44 -6.73
N PRO A 104 4.72 -10.37 -6.93
CA PRO A 104 3.71 -10.66 -5.92
C PRO A 104 4.38 -11.07 -4.61
N GLN A 105 3.99 -10.43 -3.53
CA GLN A 105 4.43 -10.77 -2.18
C GLN A 105 3.34 -11.59 -1.49
N VAL A 106 3.74 -12.69 -0.88
CA VAL A 106 2.86 -13.45 0.01
C VAL A 106 3.02 -12.88 1.41
N LEU A 107 1.92 -12.40 1.99
CA LEU A 107 1.93 -11.97 3.39
C LEU A 107 1.99 -13.19 4.28
N GLU A 108 3.10 -13.33 4.98
CA GLU A 108 3.23 -14.27 6.08
C GLU A 108 2.29 -13.85 7.23
N ASN A 109 1.64 -14.83 7.85
CA ASN A 109 0.71 -14.62 8.98
C ASN A 109 -0.58 -13.83 8.67
N SER A 110 -1.01 -13.79 7.43
CA SER A 110 -2.35 -13.28 7.11
C SER A 110 -3.42 -14.21 7.72
N VAL A 111 -4.42 -13.60 8.39
CA VAL A 111 -5.50 -14.30 9.11
C VAL A 111 -6.36 -15.22 8.21
N LYS A 112 -6.32 -15.02 6.91
CA LYS A 112 -7.10 -15.80 5.93
C LYS A 112 -6.24 -16.13 4.72
N SER A 113 -5.59 -17.28 4.74
CA SER A 113 -4.85 -17.86 3.61
C SER A 113 -3.76 -16.94 2.99
N GLN A 114 -2.77 -17.54 2.36
CA GLN A 114 -1.69 -16.85 1.65
C GLN A 114 -2.26 -15.83 0.64
N ARG A 115 -2.34 -14.55 1.03
CA ARG A 115 -2.79 -13.50 0.13
C ARG A 115 -1.62 -12.97 -0.65
N THR A 116 -1.74 -13.01 -1.96
CA THR A 116 -0.80 -12.36 -2.86
C THR A 116 -1.13 -10.87 -2.93
N ILE A 117 -0.16 -10.02 -2.59
CA ILE A 117 -0.29 -8.58 -2.59
C ILE A 117 0.63 -8.00 -3.65
N TYR A 118 0.10 -7.08 -4.42
CA TYR A 118 0.79 -6.45 -5.53
C TYR A 118 1.12 -4.98 -5.30
N SER A 119 0.43 -4.30 -4.36
CA SER A 119 0.64 -2.89 -4.05
C SER A 119 0.48 -2.61 -2.57
N ARG A 120 1.24 -1.66 -2.06
CA ARG A 120 1.05 -1.14 -0.71
C ARG A 120 1.21 0.38 -0.67
N ILE A 121 0.47 1.02 0.21
CA ILE A 121 0.62 2.42 0.56
C ILE A 121 1.28 2.48 1.94
N VAL A 122 2.43 3.12 2.00
CA VAL A 122 3.24 3.25 3.23
C VAL A 122 2.97 4.61 3.84
N ALA A 123 2.66 4.64 5.12
CA ALA A 123 2.62 5.87 5.91
C ALA A 123 3.94 6.04 6.68
N THR A 124 4.46 7.27 6.69
CA THR A 124 5.73 7.62 7.31
C THR A 124 5.56 8.74 8.32
N LYS A 125 6.37 8.71 9.38
CA LYS A 125 6.56 9.85 10.26
C LYS A 125 7.73 10.69 9.73
N GLY A 126 7.44 11.89 9.19
CA GLY A 126 8.42 12.78 8.59
C GLY A 126 8.12 13.09 7.13
N ASP A 127 9.01 13.84 6.50
CA ASP A 127 8.87 14.33 5.14
C ASP A 127 9.39 13.28 4.14
N CYS A 128 8.50 12.40 3.68
CA CYS A 128 8.87 11.36 2.73
C CYS A 128 9.23 11.92 1.36
N ILE A 129 8.62 13.03 0.91
CA ILE A 129 8.94 13.67 -0.37
C ILE A 129 10.40 14.13 -0.38
N LYS A 130 10.81 14.84 0.68
CA LYS A 130 12.19 15.26 0.85
C LYS A 130 13.15 14.07 0.91
N ALA A 131 12.83 13.05 1.69
CA ALA A 131 13.65 11.86 1.85
C ALA A 131 13.86 11.10 0.53
N ILE A 132 12.84 11.01 -0.32
CA ILE A 132 12.90 10.37 -1.62
C ILE A 132 13.78 11.17 -2.58
N ASN A 133 13.57 12.49 -2.65
CA ASN A 133 14.28 13.36 -3.59
C ASN A 133 15.77 13.52 -3.27
N GLU A 134 16.15 13.45 -1.99
CA GLU A 134 17.56 13.59 -1.58
C GLU A 134 18.43 12.37 -1.90
N ASN A 135 17.87 11.18 -1.97
CA ASN A 135 18.64 9.98 -2.28
C ASN A 135 17.75 8.84 -2.80
N PRO A 136 17.50 8.79 -4.10
CA PRO A 136 16.67 7.78 -4.73
C PRO A 136 17.22 6.36 -4.61
N ASP A 137 18.54 6.18 -4.52
CA ASP A 137 19.18 4.87 -4.47
C ASP A 137 18.99 4.15 -3.13
N SER A 138 18.76 4.89 -2.04
CA SER A 138 18.49 4.32 -0.70
C SER A 138 17.01 4.41 -0.30
N LEU A 139 16.12 4.58 -1.26
CA LEU A 139 14.70 4.81 -1.05
C LEU A 139 14.06 3.81 -0.07
N THR A 140 14.27 2.53 -0.32
CA THR A 140 13.61 1.45 0.47
C THR A 140 14.04 1.49 1.93
N GLU A 141 15.32 1.74 2.21
CA GLU A 141 15.83 1.79 3.58
C GLU A 141 15.35 3.04 4.32
N LYS A 142 15.39 4.22 3.67
CA LYS A 142 14.89 5.46 4.27
C LYS A 142 13.40 5.40 4.57
N ILE A 143 12.59 4.94 3.62
CA ILE A 143 11.16 4.78 3.82
C ILE A 143 10.90 3.81 4.97
N ARG A 144 11.62 2.67 5.02
CA ARG A 144 11.49 1.68 6.09
C ARG A 144 11.78 2.25 7.47
N ASN A 145 12.78 3.13 7.59
CA ASN A 145 13.13 3.77 8.86
C ASN A 145 12.11 4.83 9.31
N MET A 146 11.34 5.38 8.38
CA MET A 146 10.29 6.36 8.65
C MET A 146 8.89 5.73 8.73
N GLU A 147 8.75 4.50 8.29
CA GLU A 147 7.46 3.79 8.17
C GLU A 147 6.83 3.60 9.55
N VAL A 148 5.57 3.97 9.67
CA VAL A 148 4.75 3.77 10.88
C VAL A 148 3.63 2.77 10.65
N ALA A 149 3.13 2.71 9.42
CA ALA A 149 2.08 1.80 9.02
C ALA A 149 2.09 1.54 7.52
N SER A 150 1.55 0.41 7.10
CA SER A 150 1.35 0.06 5.69
C SER A 150 -0.05 -0.46 5.44
N LEU A 151 -0.67 0.03 4.39
CA LEU A 151 -1.92 -0.48 3.85
C LEU A 151 -1.62 -1.37 2.65
N TYR A 152 -1.90 -2.66 2.77
CA TYR A 152 -1.74 -3.64 1.72
C TYR A 152 -3.01 -3.75 0.89
N VAL A 153 -2.88 -3.56 -0.41
CA VAL A 153 -4.01 -3.46 -1.34
C VAL A 153 -4.17 -4.75 -2.14
N PRO A 154 -5.34 -5.39 -2.08
CA PRO A 154 -5.61 -6.63 -2.80
C PRO A 154 -5.86 -6.37 -4.30
N ALA A 155 -5.69 -7.42 -5.11
CA ALA A 155 -6.00 -7.37 -6.54
C ALA A 155 -7.51 -7.39 -6.84
N GLN A 156 -8.33 -7.84 -5.89
CA GLN A 156 -9.77 -7.99 -6.07
C GLN A 156 -10.52 -7.01 -5.15
N ARG A 157 -11.46 -6.25 -5.72
CA ARG A 157 -12.28 -5.28 -4.97
C ARG A 157 -13.17 -5.91 -3.89
N SER A 158 -13.50 -7.19 -4.01
CA SER A 158 -14.25 -7.93 -3.01
C SER A 158 -13.44 -8.32 -1.76
N MET A 159 -12.11 -8.17 -1.82
CA MET A 159 -11.23 -8.45 -0.70
C MET A 159 -10.92 -7.16 0.07
N PRO A 160 -10.89 -7.18 1.40
CA PRO A 160 -10.50 -6.02 2.19
C PRO A 160 -9.00 -5.74 2.06
N CYS A 161 -8.62 -4.48 2.22
CA CYS A 161 -7.25 -4.09 2.48
C CYS A 161 -6.80 -4.59 3.84
N GLU A 162 -5.49 -4.75 4.02
CA GLU A 162 -4.89 -5.15 5.29
C GLU A 162 -3.97 -4.04 5.80
N LEU A 163 -4.28 -3.48 6.96
CA LEU A 163 -3.47 -2.48 7.63
C LEU A 163 -2.52 -3.15 8.62
N ARG A 164 -1.24 -2.87 8.50
CA ARG A 164 -0.18 -3.29 9.44
C ARG A 164 0.56 -2.09 9.99
N THR A 165 0.90 -2.15 11.27
CA THR A 165 1.72 -1.14 11.97
C THR A 165 3.07 -1.75 12.35
N ILE A 166 4.14 -0.94 12.27
CA ILE A 166 5.52 -1.46 12.43
C ILE A 166 6.04 -1.33 13.86
N HIS A 167 5.54 -0.37 14.64
CA HIS A 167 6.18 0.01 15.92
C HIS A 167 5.32 -0.23 17.17
N LEU A 168 4.35 -1.10 17.12
CA LEU A 168 3.63 -1.44 18.34
C LEU A 168 4.24 -2.69 18.97
N ILE A 169 4.73 -2.51 20.20
CA ILE A 169 5.41 -3.50 21.05
C ILE A 169 4.55 -4.74 21.31
N ASN A 170 3.28 -4.68 21.06
CA ASN A 170 2.37 -5.83 21.05
C ASN A 170 1.99 -6.09 19.60
N GLU A 171 2.27 -7.30 19.12
CA GLU A 171 1.82 -7.79 17.81
C GLU A 171 0.31 -7.57 17.66
N ILE A 172 -0.04 -6.41 17.11
CA ILE A 172 -1.42 -6.16 16.76
C ILE A 172 -1.66 -6.94 15.49
N HIS A 173 -2.62 -7.84 15.55
CA HIS A 173 -3.09 -8.56 14.39
C HIS A 173 -3.43 -7.59 13.27
N PRO A 174 -3.09 -7.91 12.02
CA PRO A 174 -3.40 -7.06 10.89
C PRO A 174 -4.91 -6.74 10.87
N VAL A 175 -5.22 -5.46 10.69
CA VAL A 175 -6.61 -4.99 10.67
C VAL A 175 -7.12 -5.04 9.23
N SER A 176 -8.23 -5.76 9.02
CA SER A 176 -8.92 -5.77 7.73
C SER A 176 -9.82 -4.54 7.60
N ILE A 177 -9.64 -3.78 6.50
CA ILE A 177 -10.43 -2.58 6.21
C ILE A 177 -11.05 -2.73 4.83
N SER A 178 -12.35 -2.45 4.68
CA SER A 178 -12.98 -2.45 3.35
C SER A 178 -12.31 -1.41 2.45
N ILE A 179 -12.23 -1.67 1.15
CA ILE A 179 -11.61 -0.76 0.18
C ILE A 179 -12.27 0.62 0.22
N GLU A 180 -13.59 0.67 0.42
CA GLU A 180 -14.39 1.90 0.47
C GLU A 180 -14.00 2.82 1.62
N ASN A 181 -13.60 2.24 2.76
CA ASN A 181 -13.21 2.97 3.96
C ASN A 181 -11.69 3.09 4.14
N ALA A 182 -10.91 2.39 3.29
CA ALA A 182 -9.47 2.25 3.46
C ALA A 182 -8.73 3.60 3.50
N ASN A 183 -9.12 4.53 2.64
CA ASN A 183 -8.55 5.88 2.58
C ASN A 183 -8.74 6.65 3.89
N LYS A 184 -9.97 6.71 4.39
CA LYS A 184 -10.33 7.48 5.59
C LYS A 184 -9.77 6.84 6.86
N GLU A 185 -10.02 5.54 7.02
CA GLU A 185 -9.56 4.79 8.21
C GLU A 185 -8.04 4.79 8.33
N PHE A 186 -7.33 4.57 7.22
CA PHE A 186 -5.88 4.60 7.22
C PHE A 186 -5.33 5.97 7.58
N LEU A 187 -5.83 7.03 6.93
CA LEU A 187 -5.41 8.41 7.19
C LEU A 187 -5.65 8.81 8.65
N LEU A 188 -6.86 8.60 9.17
CA LEU A 188 -7.21 8.97 10.55
C LEU A 188 -6.34 8.23 11.57
N LYS A 189 -6.17 6.91 11.41
CA LYS A 189 -5.33 6.12 12.31
C LYS A 189 -3.88 6.58 12.32
N VAL A 190 -3.32 6.95 11.16
CA VAL A 190 -1.95 7.46 11.07
C VAL A 190 -1.83 8.84 11.74
N ILE A 191 -2.79 9.76 11.52
CA ILE A 191 -2.81 11.07 12.17
C ILE A 191 -2.89 10.91 13.69
N GLU A 192 -3.81 10.11 14.18
CA GLU A 192 -3.96 9.82 15.61
C GLU A 192 -2.65 9.28 16.19
N TYR A 193 -2.00 8.32 15.51
CA TYR A 193 -0.74 7.77 15.98
C TYR A 193 0.38 8.81 16.03
N VAL A 194 0.59 9.57 14.96
CA VAL A 194 1.71 10.52 14.85
C VAL A 194 1.48 11.77 15.72
N CYS A 195 0.26 12.30 15.74
CA CYS A 195 -0.07 13.52 16.46
C CYS A 195 -0.56 13.27 17.89
N GLY A 196 -1.13 12.10 18.16
CA GLY A 196 -1.64 11.69 19.47
C GLY A 196 -0.61 11.08 20.42
N GLY A 197 0.68 11.09 20.05
CA GLY A 197 1.76 10.59 20.90
C GLY A 197 1.88 9.07 20.99
N GLY A 198 1.34 8.34 20.03
CA GLY A 198 1.45 6.89 19.94
C GLY A 198 0.46 6.09 20.79
N TYR A 199 -0.47 6.78 21.48
CA TYR A 199 -1.47 6.15 22.37
C TYR A 199 -2.75 5.74 21.66
N VAL A 200 -2.71 5.47 20.38
CA VAL A 200 -3.90 5.06 19.67
C VAL A 200 -4.16 3.58 19.92
N HIS A 201 -5.33 3.28 20.47
CA HIS A 201 -5.86 1.94 20.47
C HIS A 201 -6.22 1.57 19.01
N TRP A 202 -5.36 0.82 18.35
CA TRP A 202 -5.63 0.23 17.04
C TRP A 202 -6.65 -0.91 17.11
N GLN A 203 -7.49 -0.91 18.13
CA GLN A 203 -8.54 -1.91 18.25
C GLN A 203 -9.57 -1.70 17.15
N SER A 204 -9.84 -2.76 16.45
CA SER A 204 -10.95 -2.86 15.51
C SER A 204 -12.24 -2.55 16.25
N THR A 205 -12.87 -1.43 15.94
CA THR A 205 -14.18 -1.04 16.49
C THR A 205 -15.32 -1.65 15.68
N TYR A 206 -15.08 -2.74 14.98
CA TYR A 206 -16.11 -3.46 14.25
C TYR A 206 -16.27 -4.86 14.82
N LEU A 207 -17.16 -4.95 15.79
CA LEU A 207 -17.94 -6.15 16.08
C LEU A 207 -19.10 -6.23 15.09
#